data_7d2a0cd12433739ee45d488ee233d503
#
_entry.id   7d2a0cd12433739ee45d488ee233d503
#
_cell.length_a   1.000
_cell.length_b   1.000
_cell.length_c   1.000
_cell.angle_alpha   90.00
_cell.angle_beta   90.00
_cell.angle_gamma   90.00
#
_symmetry.space_group_name_H-M   'P 1'
#
loop_
_entity.id
_entity.type
_entity.pdbx_description
1 polymer ?
#
loop_
_entity_poly.entity_id
_entity_poly.type
_entity_poly.pdbx_seq_one_letter_code
_entity_poly.pdbx_strand_id
1 'polypeptide(L)'
;VIVFGGSGNTMDDLYNAQEVKQGKFIGIASAKSKSYEKNYHCRHLGYGVNKNVQAPTILTKHGIPCILIGKVADIVANDKGESISCVPTEECLKLTVKAVREHDTGFICTNVQETDLAGHAQDSTRYKEILEIADKGIGELLPLLSEDDILIVQADHGNDPDIGNSKHTRECVPLLIYRKGLKGVNVGVRKT
;
A
#
# COMPACT_ATOMS: atom_id res chain seq x y z
N VAL A 1 11.38 -7.97 -9.52
CA VAL A 1 11.94 -6.97 -10.44
C VAL A 1 10.96 -5.81 -10.53
N ILE A 2 11.47 -4.59 -10.39
CA ILE A 2 10.68 -3.37 -10.57
C ILE A 2 11.15 -2.74 -11.87
N VAL A 3 10.20 -2.48 -12.78
CA VAL A 3 10.44 -1.75 -14.02
C VAL A 3 9.68 -0.43 -13.93
N PHE A 4 10.38 0.67 -14.13
CA PHE A 4 9.77 1.99 -14.10
C PHE A 4 10.27 2.87 -15.23
N GLY A 5 9.56 3.94 -15.51
CA GLY A 5 9.93 4.96 -16.47
C GLY A 5 8.95 6.13 -16.45
N GLY A 6 9.29 7.14 -17.23
CA GLY A 6 8.42 8.28 -17.48
C GLY A 6 8.53 8.67 -18.94
N SER A 7 7.42 9.06 -19.56
CA SER A 7 7.38 9.37 -21.00
C SER A 7 8.28 10.54 -21.43
N GLY A 8 8.78 11.34 -20.48
CA GLY A 8 9.71 12.45 -20.71
C GLY A 8 11.14 12.18 -20.29
N ASN A 9 11.50 10.95 -19.90
CA ASN A 9 12.88 10.62 -19.56
C ASN A 9 13.75 10.57 -20.81
N THR A 10 14.95 11.13 -20.69
CA THR A 10 16.02 11.02 -21.69
C THR A 10 17.00 9.92 -21.30
N MET A 11 17.85 9.48 -22.22
CA MET A 11 18.92 8.53 -21.90
C MET A 11 19.92 9.12 -20.89
N ASP A 12 20.16 10.42 -20.93
CA ASP A 12 21.05 11.11 -19.97
C ASP A 12 20.46 11.08 -18.55
N ASP A 13 19.14 11.25 -18.38
CA ASP A 13 18.48 11.10 -17.09
C ASP A 13 18.73 9.70 -16.51
N LEU A 14 18.69 8.66 -17.32
CA LEU A 14 18.91 7.29 -16.90
C LEU A 14 20.39 7.02 -16.59
N TYR A 15 21.29 7.46 -17.45
CA TYR A 15 22.74 7.30 -17.22
C TYR A 15 23.20 8.01 -15.94
N ASN A 16 22.74 9.24 -15.71
CA ASN A 16 23.08 10.01 -14.51
C ASN A 16 22.45 9.43 -13.22
N ALA A 17 21.43 8.60 -13.34
CA ALA A 17 20.74 7.96 -12.23
C ALA A 17 21.23 6.53 -11.95
N GLN A 18 22.25 6.05 -12.66
CA GLN A 18 22.80 4.73 -12.42
C GLN A 18 23.36 4.59 -11.00
N GLU A 19 23.04 3.48 -10.38
CA GLU A 19 23.62 3.07 -9.10
C GLU A 19 24.58 1.91 -9.31
N VAL A 20 25.83 2.15 -8.90
CA VAL A 20 26.90 1.16 -8.97
C VAL A 20 27.38 0.87 -7.54
N LYS A 21 27.37 -0.40 -7.13
CA LYS A 21 27.86 -0.82 -5.84
C LYS A 21 28.98 -1.86 -6.04
N GLN A 22 30.15 -1.60 -5.43
CA GLN A 22 31.32 -2.45 -5.58
C GLN A 22 31.71 -2.74 -7.05
N GLY A 23 31.60 -1.72 -7.91
CA GLY A 23 31.89 -1.83 -9.34
C GLY A 23 30.82 -2.55 -10.18
N LYS A 24 29.70 -2.95 -9.58
CA LYS A 24 28.61 -3.62 -10.28
C LYS A 24 27.41 -2.69 -10.42
N PHE A 25 26.83 -2.61 -11.61
CA PHE A 25 25.55 -1.97 -11.82
C PHE A 25 24.46 -2.70 -11.05
N ILE A 26 23.68 -1.97 -10.25
CA ILE A 26 22.59 -2.54 -9.44
C ILE A 26 21.22 -2.02 -9.85
N GLY A 27 21.14 -0.89 -10.52
CA GLY A 27 19.86 -0.35 -10.99
C GLY A 27 19.95 1.13 -11.35
N ILE A 28 18.77 1.69 -11.57
CA ILE A 28 18.53 3.11 -11.80
C ILE A 28 17.74 3.66 -10.61
N ALA A 29 18.27 4.69 -9.95
CA ALA A 29 17.55 5.37 -8.87
C ALA A 29 16.42 6.21 -9.45
N SER A 30 15.16 5.86 -9.17
CA SER A 30 13.97 6.54 -9.71
C SER A 30 13.94 8.02 -9.34
N ALA A 31 14.29 8.39 -8.12
CA ALA A 31 14.36 9.79 -7.69
C ALA A 31 15.41 10.60 -8.48
N LYS A 32 16.62 10.04 -8.68
CA LYS A 32 17.69 10.69 -9.43
C LYS A 32 17.37 10.82 -10.92
N SER A 33 16.64 9.87 -11.48
CA SER A 33 16.21 9.89 -12.89
C SER A 33 15.12 10.92 -13.18
N LYS A 34 14.57 11.56 -12.13
CA LYS A 34 13.44 12.50 -12.22
C LYS A 34 12.19 11.89 -12.88
N SER A 35 12.07 10.56 -12.89
CA SER A 35 10.95 9.86 -13.53
C SER A 35 9.61 10.20 -12.88
N TYR A 36 9.58 10.48 -11.57
CA TYR A 36 8.37 10.87 -10.86
C TYR A 36 7.72 12.15 -11.41
N GLU A 37 8.52 13.06 -11.99
CA GLU A 37 8.06 14.34 -12.53
C GLU A 37 7.68 14.25 -14.02
N LYS A 38 7.79 13.06 -14.63
CA LYS A 38 7.75 12.84 -16.07
C LYS A 38 6.73 11.79 -16.51
N ASN A 39 5.50 11.90 -15.99
CA ASN A 39 4.45 10.93 -16.25
C ASN A 39 4.92 9.50 -15.88
N TYR A 40 5.20 9.33 -14.59
CA TYR A 40 5.77 8.10 -14.03
C TYR A 40 4.86 6.89 -14.18
N HIS A 41 5.45 5.81 -14.66
CA HIS A 41 4.83 4.49 -14.71
C HIS A 41 5.75 3.47 -14.04
N CYS A 42 5.18 2.63 -13.22
CA CYS A 42 5.90 1.56 -12.54
C CYS A 42 5.19 0.22 -12.74
N ARG A 43 5.98 -0.82 -12.91
CA ARG A 43 5.47 -2.19 -12.95
C ARG A 43 6.30 -3.09 -12.05
N HIS A 44 5.65 -3.72 -11.10
CA HIS A 44 6.26 -4.75 -10.26
C HIS A 44 6.09 -6.11 -10.90
N LEU A 45 7.21 -6.79 -11.15
CA LEU A 45 7.23 -8.12 -11.74
C LEU A 45 7.63 -9.14 -10.67
N GLY A 46 6.66 -9.89 -10.15
CA GLY A 46 6.89 -10.97 -9.20
C GLY A 46 7.54 -12.18 -9.89
N TYR A 47 8.58 -12.73 -9.28
CA TYR A 47 9.15 -14.01 -9.72
C TYR A 47 8.59 -15.14 -8.86
N GLY A 48 8.09 -16.20 -9.51
CA GLY A 48 7.53 -17.34 -8.80
C GLY A 48 6.14 -17.11 -8.18
N VAL A 49 5.52 -15.95 -8.43
CA VAL A 49 4.17 -15.67 -7.93
C VAL A 49 3.12 -16.33 -8.83
N ASN A 50 2.29 -17.16 -8.23
CA ASN A 50 1.14 -17.76 -8.92
C ASN A 50 -0.13 -16.95 -8.59
N LYS A 51 -0.56 -16.10 -9.51
CA LYS A 51 -1.75 -15.25 -9.33
C LYS A 51 -3.05 -16.06 -9.10
N ASN A 52 -3.09 -17.31 -9.57
CA ASN A 52 -4.30 -18.14 -9.45
C ASN A 52 -4.61 -18.58 -8.03
N VAL A 53 -3.65 -18.47 -7.11
CA VAL A 53 -3.83 -18.79 -5.67
C VAL A 53 -3.88 -17.53 -4.80
N GLN A 54 -3.89 -16.34 -5.41
CA GLN A 54 -4.05 -15.07 -4.69
C GLN A 54 -5.53 -14.75 -4.45
N ALA A 55 -5.80 -14.07 -3.33
CA ALA A 55 -7.15 -13.72 -2.92
C ALA A 55 -7.99 -13.02 -4.02
N PRO A 56 -7.50 -12.00 -4.74
CA PRO A 56 -8.30 -11.35 -5.78
C PRO A 56 -8.79 -12.30 -6.86
N THR A 57 -7.91 -13.20 -7.34
CA THR A 57 -8.29 -14.19 -8.36
C THR A 57 -9.29 -15.21 -7.85
N ILE A 58 -9.14 -15.66 -6.58
CA ILE A 58 -10.06 -16.62 -5.95
C ILE A 58 -11.43 -15.97 -5.75
N LEU A 59 -11.47 -14.78 -5.16
CA LEU A 59 -12.71 -14.06 -4.86
C LEU A 59 -13.50 -13.76 -6.14
N THR A 60 -12.85 -13.23 -7.15
CA THR A 60 -13.52 -12.89 -8.43
C THR A 60 -13.99 -14.12 -9.21
N LYS A 61 -13.35 -15.29 -9.06
CA LYS A 61 -13.86 -16.56 -9.60
C LYS A 61 -15.18 -16.98 -8.93
N HIS A 62 -15.39 -16.58 -7.68
CA HIS A 62 -16.63 -16.83 -6.94
C HIS A 62 -17.65 -15.69 -7.06
N GLY A 63 -17.43 -14.73 -7.97
CA GLY A 63 -18.33 -13.60 -8.18
C GLY A 63 -18.27 -12.54 -7.10
N ILE A 64 -17.26 -12.56 -6.23
CA ILE A 64 -17.06 -11.57 -5.17
C ILE A 64 -16.25 -10.42 -5.74
N PRO A 65 -16.77 -9.17 -5.75
CA PRO A 65 -16.01 -7.99 -6.17
C PRO A 65 -14.72 -7.84 -5.36
N CYS A 66 -13.64 -7.46 -6.04
CA CYS A 66 -12.35 -7.23 -5.41
C CYS A 66 -11.80 -5.88 -5.87
N ILE A 67 -11.64 -4.95 -4.92
CA ILE A 67 -11.16 -3.59 -5.16
C ILE A 67 -9.85 -3.40 -4.42
N LEU A 68 -8.79 -3.07 -5.15
CA LEU A 68 -7.46 -2.78 -4.62
C LEU A 68 -7.15 -1.30 -4.80
N ILE A 69 -6.72 -0.61 -3.73
CA ILE A 69 -6.49 0.83 -3.71
C ILE A 69 -5.09 1.12 -3.15
N GLY A 70 -4.36 2.01 -3.80
CA GLY A 70 -3.00 2.38 -3.41
C GLY A 70 -1.95 1.41 -3.98
N LYS A 71 -0.82 1.25 -3.32
CA LYS A 71 0.30 0.43 -3.79
C LYS A 71 -0.07 -1.05 -4.02
N VAL A 72 -1.00 -1.58 -3.25
CA VAL A 72 -1.48 -2.96 -3.46
C VAL A 72 -2.08 -3.17 -4.85
N ALA A 73 -2.68 -2.13 -5.43
CA ALA A 73 -3.21 -2.16 -6.80
C ALA A 73 -2.11 -2.31 -7.86
N ASP A 74 -0.89 -1.87 -7.56
CA ASP A 74 0.25 -1.94 -8.48
C ASP A 74 0.98 -3.28 -8.42
N ILE A 75 0.95 -3.97 -7.26
CA ILE A 75 1.78 -5.15 -7.00
C ILE A 75 1.01 -6.47 -7.01
N VAL A 76 -0.30 -6.44 -6.82
CA VAL A 76 -1.14 -7.65 -6.76
C VAL A 76 -1.98 -7.75 -8.03
N ALA A 77 -1.93 -8.91 -8.69
CA ALA A 77 -2.75 -9.16 -9.88
C ALA A 77 -4.23 -9.21 -9.52
N ASN A 78 -5.04 -8.41 -10.21
CA ASN A 78 -6.49 -8.32 -10.02
C ASN A 78 -7.21 -8.19 -11.37
N ASP A 79 -7.00 -9.18 -12.23
CA ASP A 79 -7.39 -9.13 -13.66
C ASP A 79 -8.91 -8.95 -13.90
N LYS A 80 -9.73 -9.30 -12.91
CA LYS A 80 -11.20 -9.27 -13.01
C LYS A 80 -11.86 -8.34 -11.96
N GLY A 81 -11.04 -7.70 -11.13
CA GLY A 81 -11.49 -6.71 -10.16
C GLY A 81 -11.08 -5.30 -10.56
N GLU A 82 -11.26 -4.38 -9.65
CA GLU A 82 -10.87 -2.97 -9.82
C GLU A 82 -9.54 -2.70 -9.11
N SER A 83 -8.62 -2.02 -9.78
CA SER A 83 -7.33 -1.62 -9.23
C SER A 83 -7.11 -0.14 -9.45
N ILE A 84 -6.93 0.61 -8.37
CA ILE A 84 -6.81 2.07 -8.36
C ILE A 84 -5.48 2.46 -7.73
N SER A 85 -4.50 2.81 -8.55
CA SER A 85 -3.22 3.35 -8.09
C SER A 85 -3.42 4.71 -7.44
N CYS A 86 -2.91 4.87 -6.22
CA CYS A 86 -2.98 6.10 -5.46
C CYS A 86 -1.83 6.17 -4.46
N VAL A 87 -1.26 7.33 -4.22
CA VAL A 87 -0.20 7.52 -3.21
C VAL A 87 -0.66 8.40 -2.05
N PRO A 88 -1.32 9.56 -2.27
CA PRO A 88 -1.75 10.41 -1.17
C PRO A 88 -2.75 9.68 -0.25
N THR A 89 -2.43 9.59 1.04
CA THR A 89 -3.21 8.86 2.04
C THR A 89 -4.66 9.32 2.09
N GLU A 90 -4.88 10.63 2.09
CA GLU A 90 -6.25 11.20 2.11
C GLU A 90 -7.08 10.75 0.90
N GLU A 91 -6.46 10.73 -0.28
CA GLU A 91 -7.13 10.30 -1.52
C GLU A 91 -7.42 8.80 -1.50
N CYS A 92 -6.46 7.97 -1.09
CA CYS A 92 -6.67 6.53 -0.94
C CYS A 92 -7.86 6.22 -0.01
N LEU A 93 -7.99 6.96 1.10
CA LEU A 93 -9.09 6.77 2.05
C LEU A 93 -10.42 7.28 1.50
N LYS A 94 -10.46 8.40 0.77
CA LYS A 94 -11.66 8.85 0.04
C LYS A 94 -12.13 7.82 -0.99
N LEU A 95 -11.20 7.23 -1.72
CA LEU A 95 -11.50 6.14 -2.66
C LEU A 95 -12.02 4.89 -1.93
N THR A 96 -11.49 4.58 -0.76
CA THR A 96 -11.97 3.48 0.09
C THR A 96 -13.41 3.74 0.57
N VAL A 97 -13.69 4.94 1.08
CA VAL A 97 -15.05 5.35 1.47
C VAL A 97 -16.04 5.25 0.30
N LYS A 98 -15.59 5.69 -0.88
CA LYS A 98 -16.40 5.57 -2.11
C LYS A 98 -16.67 4.10 -2.43
N ALA A 99 -15.65 3.25 -2.44
CA ALA A 99 -15.80 1.83 -2.74
C ALA A 99 -16.76 1.12 -1.76
N VAL A 100 -16.68 1.44 -0.45
CA VAL A 100 -17.63 0.91 0.57
C VAL A 100 -19.07 1.34 0.29
N ARG A 101 -19.29 2.55 -0.22
CA ARG A 101 -20.65 3.05 -0.55
C ARG A 101 -21.23 2.46 -1.83
N GLU A 102 -20.37 2.09 -2.78
CA GLU A 102 -20.78 1.61 -4.11
C GLU A 102 -20.94 0.10 -4.19
N HIS A 103 -20.49 -0.64 -3.17
CA HIS A 103 -20.50 -2.11 -3.16
C HIS A 103 -21.17 -2.66 -1.90
N ASP A 104 -22.31 -3.30 -2.04
CA ASP A 104 -23.03 -3.95 -0.93
C ASP A 104 -22.28 -5.17 -0.40
N THR A 105 -21.39 -5.75 -1.18
CA THR A 105 -20.55 -6.91 -0.81
C THR A 105 -19.26 -6.88 -1.62
N GLY A 106 -18.15 -7.36 -1.04
CA GLY A 106 -16.88 -7.42 -1.73
C GLY A 106 -15.67 -7.50 -0.79
N PHE A 107 -14.50 -7.48 -1.38
CA PHE A 107 -13.24 -7.34 -0.69
C PHE A 107 -12.55 -6.06 -1.13
N ILE A 108 -12.41 -5.12 -0.22
CA ILE A 108 -11.72 -3.85 -0.46
C ILE A 108 -10.42 -3.88 0.33
N CYS A 109 -9.31 -3.70 -0.36
CA CYS A 109 -7.99 -3.65 0.24
C CYS A 109 -7.29 -2.34 -0.12
N THR A 110 -7.02 -1.52 0.89
CA THR A 110 -6.33 -0.23 0.73
C THR A 110 -4.97 -0.29 1.41
N ASN A 111 -3.93 0.14 0.71
CA ASN A 111 -2.59 0.27 1.27
C ASN A 111 -2.19 1.74 1.36
N VAL A 112 -1.96 2.21 2.59
CA VAL A 112 -1.45 3.56 2.88
C VAL A 112 0.07 3.52 2.80
N GLN A 113 0.65 4.07 1.73
CA GLN A 113 2.08 4.00 1.47
C GLN A 113 2.88 5.13 2.13
N GLU A 114 2.28 6.28 2.41
CA GLU A 114 3.03 7.45 2.88
C GLU A 114 3.64 7.25 4.28
N THR A 115 3.10 6.37 5.11
CA THR A 115 3.73 5.98 6.39
C THR A 115 5.10 5.35 6.16
N ASP A 116 5.20 4.43 5.20
CA ASP A 116 6.46 3.79 4.81
C ASP A 116 7.45 4.81 4.21
N LEU A 117 6.98 5.73 3.38
CA LEU A 117 7.81 6.80 2.83
C LEU A 117 8.37 7.72 3.90
N ALA A 118 7.55 8.11 4.90
CA ALA A 118 7.99 8.93 6.02
C ALA A 118 8.99 8.18 6.92
N GLY A 119 8.77 6.89 7.17
CA GLY A 119 9.71 6.03 7.89
C GLY A 119 11.06 5.93 7.18
N HIS A 120 11.09 5.69 5.88
CA HIS A 120 12.31 5.68 5.07
C HIS A 120 13.03 7.03 5.04
N ALA A 121 12.28 8.15 5.09
CA ALA A 121 12.84 9.50 5.21
C ALA A 121 13.33 9.83 6.62
N GLN A 122 13.06 8.98 7.61
CA GLN A 122 13.33 9.24 9.03
C GLN A 122 12.64 10.53 9.51
N ASP A 123 11.43 10.78 9.04
CA ASP A 123 10.61 11.95 9.37
C ASP A 123 9.43 11.55 10.28
N SER A 124 9.69 11.54 11.58
CA SER A 124 8.69 11.18 12.60
C SER A 124 7.53 12.17 12.67
N THR A 125 7.77 13.44 12.34
CA THR A 125 6.72 14.45 12.27
C THR A 125 5.74 14.12 11.14
N ARG A 126 6.27 13.88 9.94
CA ARG A 126 5.46 13.49 8.79
C ARG A 126 4.77 12.14 9.02
N TYR A 127 5.47 11.19 9.63
CA TYR A 127 4.90 9.88 9.98
C TYR A 127 3.65 10.03 10.86
N LYS A 128 3.73 10.87 11.91
CA LYS A 128 2.60 11.19 12.78
C LYS A 128 1.44 11.82 12.01
N GLU A 129 1.71 12.84 11.18
CA GLU A 129 0.69 13.50 10.36
C GLU A 129 -0.08 12.51 9.48
N ILE A 130 0.62 11.57 8.85
CA ILE A 130 0.01 10.54 8.00
C ILE A 130 -0.86 9.59 8.82
N LEU A 131 -0.42 9.21 10.02
CA LEU A 131 -1.25 8.39 10.92
C LEU A 131 -2.52 9.13 11.35
N GLU A 132 -2.46 10.43 11.63
CA GLU A 132 -3.63 11.26 11.97
C GLU A 132 -4.61 11.35 10.77
N ILE A 133 -4.10 11.48 9.54
CA ILE A 133 -4.92 11.43 8.32
C ILE A 133 -5.57 10.05 8.16
N ALA A 134 -4.81 8.98 8.41
CA ALA A 134 -5.32 7.62 8.32
C ALA A 134 -6.43 7.35 9.36
N ASP A 135 -6.23 7.78 10.61
CA ASP A 135 -7.21 7.66 11.70
C ASP A 135 -8.52 8.39 11.35
N LYS A 136 -8.41 9.62 10.85
CA LYS A 136 -9.58 10.39 10.38
C LYS A 136 -10.34 9.66 9.28
N GLY A 137 -9.66 9.12 8.27
CA GLY A 137 -10.28 8.39 7.19
C GLY A 137 -10.95 7.08 7.66
N ILE A 138 -10.35 6.37 8.62
CA ILE A 138 -10.96 5.22 9.27
C ILE A 138 -12.23 5.67 10.03
N GLY A 139 -12.19 6.81 10.72
CA GLY A 139 -13.36 7.40 11.38
C GLY A 139 -14.52 7.67 10.44
N GLU A 140 -14.25 8.01 9.17
CA GLU A 140 -15.27 8.20 8.13
C GLU A 140 -15.86 6.86 7.62
N LEU A 141 -15.09 5.76 7.71
CA LEU A 141 -15.55 4.42 7.32
C LEU A 141 -16.48 3.80 8.37
N LEU A 142 -16.18 3.93 9.66
CA LEU A 142 -16.88 3.24 10.73
C LEU A 142 -18.42 3.39 10.68
N PRO A 143 -19.00 4.59 10.46
CA PRO A 143 -20.45 4.76 10.40
C PRO A 143 -21.11 4.10 9.17
N LEU A 144 -20.34 3.81 8.12
CA LEU A 144 -20.83 3.19 6.89
C LEU A 144 -20.95 1.67 7.01
N LEU A 145 -20.23 1.07 7.98
CA LEU A 145 -20.18 -0.39 8.14
C LEU A 145 -21.46 -0.91 8.80
N SER A 146 -21.94 -2.03 8.30
CA SER A 146 -23.05 -2.83 8.84
C SER A 146 -22.55 -3.84 9.88
N GLU A 147 -23.45 -4.64 10.44
CA GLU A 147 -23.08 -5.75 11.34
C GLU A 147 -22.45 -6.95 10.61
N ASP A 148 -22.59 -7.00 9.29
CA ASP A 148 -22.01 -8.08 8.47
C ASP A 148 -20.63 -7.73 7.92
N ASP A 149 -20.20 -6.47 8.06
CA ASP A 149 -18.92 -6.01 7.59
C ASP A 149 -17.81 -6.25 8.63
N ILE A 150 -16.61 -6.52 8.12
CA ILE A 150 -15.40 -6.64 8.93
C ILE A 150 -14.37 -5.66 8.41
N LEU A 151 -13.94 -4.73 9.25
CA LEU A 151 -12.78 -3.87 8.98
C LEU A 151 -11.56 -4.43 9.68
N ILE A 152 -10.49 -4.62 8.93
CA ILE A 152 -9.17 -5.02 9.45
C ILE A 152 -8.18 -3.90 9.18
N VAL A 153 -7.53 -3.41 10.23
CA VAL A 153 -6.42 -2.44 10.14
C VAL A 153 -5.17 -3.10 10.64
N GLN A 154 -4.16 -3.17 9.79
CA GLN A 154 -2.87 -3.77 10.13
C GLN A 154 -1.74 -3.08 9.37
N ALA A 155 -0.50 -3.33 9.77
CA ALA A 155 0.67 -3.02 8.96
C ALA A 155 1.30 -4.30 8.42
N ASP A 156 2.00 -4.20 7.30
CA ASP A 156 2.71 -5.28 6.63
C ASP A 156 4.11 -5.50 7.21
N HIS A 157 4.71 -4.45 7.80
CA HIS A 157 6.00 -4.50 8.50
C HIS A 157 6.16 -3.29 9.44
N GLY A 158 7.18 -3.33 10.29
CA GLY A 158 7.64 -2.19 11.07
C GLY A 158 8.46 -1.21 10.21
N ASN A 159 8.39 0.06 10.51
CA ASN A 159 9.22 1.11 9.93
C ASN A 159 9.35 2.26 10.93
N ASP A 160 10.33 2.15 11.84
CA ASP A 160 10.57 3.13 12.90
C ASP A 160 11.35 4.34 12.35
N PRO A 161 10.76 5.54 12.27
CA PRO A 161 11.42 6.73 11.73
C PRO A 161 12.57 7.25 12.60
N ASP A 162 12.67 6.83 13.87
CA ASP A 162 13.69 7.33 14.81
C ASP A 162 14.85 6.36 15.04
N ILE A 163 14.87 5.21 14.36
CA ILE A 163 15.89 4.17 14.57
C ILE A 163 17.30 4.52 14.05
N GLY A 164 17.43 5.64 13.33
CA GLY A 164 18.72 6.10 12.79
C GLY A 164 19.15 5.43 11.49
N ASN A 165 18.26 4.74 10.79
CA ASN A 165 18.48 4.22 9.43
C ASN A 165 17.16 4.09 8.67
N SER A 166 17.24 4.06 7.35
CA SER A 166 16.08 4.01 6.44
C SER A 166 15.62 2.60 6.09
N LYS A 167 15.78 1.61 6.97
CA LYS A 167 15.38 0.23 6.70
C LYS A 167 14.12 -0.11 7.49
N HIS A 168 13.35 -1.07 6.96
CA HIS A 168 12.25 -1.66 7.71
C HIS A 168 12.74 -2.28 9.03
N THR A 169 11.91 -2.21 10.02
CA THR A 169 12.20 -2.65 11.39
C THR A 169 11.33 -3.83 11.80
N ARG A 170 11.56 -4.44 12.96
CA ARG A 170 10.95 -5.72 13.36
C ARG A 170 10.02 -5.60 14.56
N GLU A 171 9.46 -4.44 14.79
CA GLU A 171 8.46 -4.26 15.84
C GLU A 171 7.21 -5.08 15.53
N CYS A 172 6.46 -5.40 16.59
CA CYS A 172 5.13 -5.92 16.43
C CYS A 172 4.25 -4.88 15.73
N VAL A 173 3.61 -5.27 14.65
CA VAL A 173 2.66 -4.42 13.93
C VAL A 173 1.28 -4.48 14.58
N PRO A 174 0.45 -3.42 14.47
CA PRO A 174 -0.91 -3.44 14.95
C PRO A 174 -1.75 -4.46 14.18
N LEU A 175 -2.71 -5.07 14.86
CA LEU A 175 -3.80 -5.83 14.27
C LEU A 175 -5.08 -5.44 14.97
N LEU A 176 -5.91 -4.62 14.31
CA LEU A 176 -7.20 -4.18 14.80
C LEU A 176 -8.29 -4.79 13.91
N ILE A 177 -9.24 -5.48 14.52
CA ILE A 177 -10.38 -6.07 13.82
C ILE A 177 -11.65 -5.48 14.43
N TYR A 178 -12.41 -4.80 13.60
CA TYR A 178 -13.66 -4.18 13.99
C TYR A 178 -14.84 -4.85 13.27
N ARG A 179 -15.87 -5.12 14.04
CA ARG A 179 -17.21 -5.47 13.56
C ARG A 179 -18.24 -4.77 14.42
N LYS A 180 -19.21 -4.12 13.80
CA LYS A 180 -20.26 -3.38 14.49
C LYS A 180 -21.03 -4.31 15.44
N GLY A 181 -21.32 -3.82 16.63
CA GLY A 181 -22.07 -4.57 17.65
C GLY A 181 -21.24 -5.57 18.46
N LEU A 182 -19.99 -5.85 18.11
CA LEU A 182 -19.14 -6.74 18.90
C LEU A 182 -18.37 -5.98 19.98
N LYS A 183 -18.25 -6.61 21.14
CA LYS A 183 -17.41 -6.12 22.25
C LYS A 183 -15.94 -6.38 21.91
N GLY A 184 -15.09 -5.36 22.11
CA GLY A 184 -13.65 -5.50 21.92
C GLY A 184 -13.02 -6.51 22.88
N VAL A 185 -12.09 -7.31 22.36
CA VAL A 185 -11.30 -8.30 23.09
C VAL A 185 -9.84 -8.12 22.77
N ASN A 186 -8.98 -8.09 23.78
CA ASN A 186 -7.53 -8.09 23.58
C ASN A 186 -7.09 -9.51 23.20
N VAL A 187 -6.57 -9.68 21.97
CA VAL A 187 -6.12 -10.98 21.45
C VAL A 187 -4.63 -11.25 21.72
N GLY A 188 -3.95 -10.33 22.39
CA GLY A 188 -2.54 -10.44 22.75
C GLY A 188 -1.59 -10.38 21.54
N VAL A 189 -0.31 -10.66 21.80
CA VAL A 189 0.73 -10.73 20.77
C VAL A 189 0.65 -12.06 20.04
N ARG A 190 0.63 -12.02 18.71
CA ARG A 190 0.66 -13.21 17.84
C ARG A 190 2.07 -13.44 17.32
N LYS A 191 2.46 -14.71 17.26
CA LYS A 191 3.69 -15.16 16.60
C LYS A 191 3.29 -15.75 15.24
N THR A 192 3.28 -14.92 14.22
CA THR A 192 3.02 -15.35 12.84
C THR A 192 4.10 -14.85 11.94
#